data_51758f48e8e323b526dea46a77c7a5ac
#
_entry.id   51758f48e8e323b526dea46a77c7a5ac
#
_cell.length_a   1.000
_cell.length_b   1.000
_cell.length_c   1.000
_cell.angle_alpha   90.00
_cell.angle_beta   90.00
_cell.angle_gamma   90.00
#
_symmetry.space_group_name_H-M   'P 1'
#
loop_
_entity.id
_entity.type
_entity.pdbx_description
1 polymer ?
#
loop_
_entity_poly.entity_id
_entity_poly.type
_entity_poly.pdbx_seq_one_letter_code
_entity_poly.pdbx_strand_id
1 'polypeptide(L)'
;MLTRTVRVMRAATSFPMDLGVASGVIVGRPGGLLVLTAGDIFRQPGSWTLEAKFPGHGEGLYVPLRDVQRLASLDLMAGRAPPIDLAWASIDPADVRDALAAHPTLAGQKTELPVYRGSLDGTPKEQAVYGYASWNRVDIHQPAAIRATDASWETHMRFCGTRPSDGLYELALASARQPEDYYRGASGAPIADETGQIVSLVLDVDRDRNRLIGVPLALFGPVIGAAAPAPRTQA
;
A
#
# COMPACT_ATOMS: atom_id res chain seq x y z
N MET A 1 -12.15 -4.79 4.04
CA MET A 1 -10.85 -4.10 4.00
C MET A 1 -9.71 -4.96 3.48
N LEU A 2 -9.42 -6.11 4.08
CA LEU A 2 -8.34 -7.03 3.62
C LEU A 2 -8.38 -7.34 2.12
N THR A 3 -9.57 -7.39 1.52
CA THR A 3 -9.75 -7.69 0.10
C THR A 3 -9.22 -6.60 -0.85
N ARG A 4 -8.85 -5.43 -0.34
CA ARG A 4 -8.31 -4.33 -1.16
C ARG A 4 -6.85 -4.00 -0.85
N THR A 5 -6.31 -4.60 0.21
CA THR A 5 -4.90 -4.44 0.55
C THR A 5 -4.07 -5.49 -0.17
N VAL A 6 -3.06 -5.04 -0.88
CA VAL A 6 -2.08 -5.91 -1.53
C VAL A 6 -0.74 -5.82 -0.82
N ARG A 7 0.08 -6.84 -0.98
CA ARG A 7 1.44 -6.82 -0.48
C ARG A 7 2.39 -6.35 -1.56
N VAL A 8 3.29 -5.46 -1.20
CA VAL A 8 4.39 -5.01 -2.04
C VAL A 8 5.67 -5.60 -1.48
N MET A 9 6.39 -6.36 -2.28
CA MET A 9 7.57 -7.10 -1.85
C MET A 9 8.75 -6.80 -2.76
N ARG A 10 9.93 -6.77 -2.15
CA ARG A 10 11.19 -6.74 -2.88
C ARG A 10 11.73 -8.16 -3.04
N ALA A 11 12.10 -8.53 -4.27
CA ALA A 11 12.82 -9.78 -4.49
C ALA A 11 14.18 -9.73 -3.80
N ALA A 12 14.46 -10.71 -2.98
CA ALA A 12 15.77 -10.84 -2.36
C ALA A 12 16.79 -11.34 -3.37
N THR A 13 17.93 -10.67 -3.42
CA THR A 13 19.05 -11.05 -4.30
C THR A 13 20.11 -11.88 -3.58
N SER A 14 20.01 -12.01 -2.25
CA SER A 14 20.97 -12.73 -1.42
C SER A 14 20.35 -13.28 -0.14
N PHE A 15 21.00 -14.24 0.48
CA PHE A 15 20.60 -14.82 1.76
C PHE A 15 21.44 -14.21 2.91
N PRO A 16 20.89 -13.89 4.12
CA PRO A 16 19.51 -14.05 4.53
C PRO A 16 18.56 -13.10 3.78
N MET A 17 17.38 -13.59 3.44
CA MET A 17 16.42 -12.83 2.64
C MET A 17 15.77 -11.72 3.48
N ASP A 18 16.29 -10.51 3.41
CA ASP A 18 15.57 -9.32 3.86
C ASP A 18 14.54 -8.95 2.80
N LEU A 19 13.38 -9.60 2.88
CA LEU A 19 12.24 -9.24 2.07
C LEU A 19 11.67 -7.93 2.61
N GLY A 20 12.01 -6.81 1.96
CA GLY A 20 11.27 -5.59 2.18
C GLY A 20 9.79 -5.87 1.88
N VAL A 21 8.93 -5.78 2.89
CA VAL A 21 7.50 -5.99 2.75
C VAL A 21 6.77 -4.75 3.22
N ALA A 22 5.84 -4.28 2.43
CA ALA A 22 4.87 -3.25 2.81
C ALA A 22 3.49 -3.60 2.27
N SER A 23 2.53 -2.83 2.66
CA SER A 23 1.18 -2.90 2.15
C SER A 23 0.95 -1.85 1.07
N GLY A 24 -0.07 -2.04 0.26
CA GLY A 24 -0.46 -1.08 -0.77
C GLY A 24 -1.90 -1.26 -1.19
N VAL A 25 -2.33 -0.39 -2.09
CA VAL A 25 -3.64 -0.47 -2.74
C VAL A 25 -3.50 -0.31 -4.24
N ILE A 26 -4.23 -1.12 -5.00
CA ILE A 26 -4.30 -0.96 -6.45
C ILE A 26 -5.39 0.05 -6.77
N VAL A 27 -5.07 1.08 -7.53
CA VAL A 27 -6.02 2.09 -8.02
C VAL A 27 -6.17 2.01 -9.52
N GLY A 28 -7.42 2.08 -9.97
CA GLY A 28 -7.75 2.21 -11.40
C GLY A 28 -7.73 3.67 -11.82
N ARG A 29 -7.19 3.94 -13.02
CA ARG A 29 -7.19 5.28 -13.61
C ARG A 29 -7.32 5.20 -15.13
N PRO A 30 -7.62 6.32 -15.82
CA PRO A 30 -7.46 6.38 -17.26
C PRO A 30 -6.00 6.05 -17.64
N GLY A 31 -5.80 5.03 -18.46
CA GLY A 31 -4.45 4.59 -18.90
C GLY A 31 -3.84 3.44 -18.14
N GLY A 32 -4.49 2.86 -17.10
CA GLY A 32 -3.98 1.64 -16.50
C GLY A 32 -4.22 1.48 -14.99
N LEU A 33 -3.43 0.63 -14.39
CA LEU A 33 -3.44 0.35 -12.97
C LEU A 33 -2.16 0.85 -12.32
N LEU A 34 -2.29 1.40 -11.12
CA LEU A 34 -1.17 1.73 -10.25
C LEU A 34 -1.32 1.01 -8.92
N VAL A 35 -0.20 0.65 -8.31
CA VAL A 35 -0.15 0.41 -6.87
C VAL A 35 0.34 1.67 -6.18
N LEU A 36 -0.36 2.08 -5.10
CA LEU A 36 0.07 3.13 -4.18
C LEU A 36 0.57 2.48 -2.90
N THR A 37 1.67 2.98 -2.35
CA THR A 37 2.29 2.46 -1.12
C THR A 37 3.15 3.54 -0.45
N ALA A 38 3.76 3.23 0.69
CA ALA A 38 4.75 4.11 1.30
C ALA A 38 6.05 4.09 0.51
N GLY A 39 6.72 5.24 0.44
CA GLY A 39 7.91 5.43 -0.39
C GLY A 39 9.20 4.88 0.22
N ASP A 40 9.24 4.70 1.54
CA ASP A 40 10.41 4.20 2.26
C ASP A 40 10.84 2.81 1.80
N ILE A 41 9.90 1.95 1.41
CA ILE A 41 10.20 0.61 0.92
C ILE A 41 11.04 0.62 -0.35
N PHE A 42 10.86 1.62 -1.21
CA PHE A 42 11.60 1.73 -2.47
C PHE A 42 12.96 2.44 -2.34
N ARG A 43 13.42 2.74 -1.11
CA ARG A 43 14.77 3.33 -0.89
C ARG A 43 15.88 2.39 -1.28
N GLN A 44 15.64 1.10 -1.19
CA GLN A 44 16.63 0.08 -1.54
C GLN A 44 16.44 -0.35 -3.00
N PRO A 45 17.50 -0.46 -3.78
CA PRO A 45 17.42 -0.96 -5.15
C PRO A 45 16.96 -2.42 -5.17
N GLY A 46 16.25 -2.81 -6.22
CA GLY A 46 15.77 -4.18 -6.39
C GLY A 46 14.59 -4.28 -7.33
N SER A 47 14.21 -5.50 -7.64
CA SER A 47 12.97 -5.81 -8.35
C SER A 47 11.82 -5.88 -7.36
N TRP A 48 10.73 -5.25 -7.69
CA TRP A 48 9.55 -5.18 -6.84
C TRP A 48 8.39 -5.96 -7.43
N THR A 49 7.64 -6.61 -6.58
CA THR A 49 6.53 -7.48 -6.97
C THR A 49 5.32 -7.16 -6.08
N LEU A 50 4.17 -7.10 -6.70
CA LEU A 50 2.89 -7.09 -6.02
C LEU A 50 2.47 -8.52 -5.73
N GLU A 51 2.00 -8.82 -4.53
CA GLU A 51 1.24 -10.03 -4.23
C GLU A 51 -0.22 -9.66 -3.96
N ALA A 52 -1.12 -10.14 -4.80
CA ALA A 52 -2.56 -10.05 -4.57
C ALA A 52 -3.08 -11.40 -4.07
N LYS A 53 -3.77 -11.40 -2.93
CA LYS A 53 -4.42 -12.60 -2.39
C LYS A 53 -5.91 -12.61 -2.72
N PHE A 54 -6.43 -13.79 -2.99
CA PHE A 54 -7.84 -13.99 -3.30
C PHE A 54 -8.48 -14.88 -2.23
N PRO A 55 -9.70 -14.55 -1.78
CA PRO A 55 -10.42 -15.38 -0.81
C PRO A 55 -10.55 -16.83 -1.31
N GLY A 56 -10.26 -17.79 -0.44
CA GLY A 56 -10.35 -19.22 -0.75
C GLY A 56 -9.14 -19.80 -1.50
N HIS A 57 -8.14 -19.00 -1.86
CA HIS A 57 -6.91 -19.46 -2.50
C HIS A 57 -5.73 -19.33 -1.54
N GLY A 58 -4.97 -20.42 -1.40
CA GLY A 58 -3.80 -20.46 -0.49
C GLY A 58 -2.60 -19.66 -1.01
N GLU A 59 -2.48 -19.54 -2.33
CA GLU A 59 -1.38 -18.85 -2.99
C GLU A 59 -1.81 -17.47 -3.48
N GLY A 60 -0.88 -16.51 -3.48
CA GLY A 60 -1.08 -15.17 -4.04
C GLY A 60 -0.68 -15.10 -5.51
N LEU A 61 -1.30 -14.17 -6.23
CA LEU A 61 -0.88 -13.80 -7.57
C LEU A 61 0.28 -12.81 -7.48
N TYR A 62 1.40 -13.12 -8.10
CA TYR A 62 2.60 -12.27 -8.11
C TYR A 62 2.72 -11.54 -9.44
N VAL A 63 2.75 -10.21 -9.39
CA VAL A 63 2.83 -9.35 -10.57
C VAL A 63 4.02 -8.41 -10.43
N PRO A 64 4.94 -8.35 -11.42
CA PRO A 64 6.04 -7.40 -11.39
C PRO A 64 5.54 -5.95 -11.36
N LEU A 65 6.23 -5.10 -10.59
CA LEU A 65 5.98 -3.66 -10.56
C LEU A 65 6.97 -2.95 -11.48
N ARG A 66 6.45 -2.00 -12.25
CA ARG A 66 7.23 -1.22 -13.22
C ARG A 66 7.15 0.26 -12.91
N ASP A 67 8.11 1.01 -13.45
CA ASP A 67 8.12 2.48 -13.41
C ASP A 67 7.86 3.02 -11.99
N VAL A 68 8.62 2.50 -11.03
CA VAL A 68 8.52 2.93 -9.64
C VAL A 68 8.84 4.41 -9.53
N GLN A 69 7.91 5.17 -9.01
CA GLN A 69 8.02 6.60 -8.75
C GLN A 69 7.90 6.86 -7.25
N ARG A 70 8.65 7.82 -6.76
CA ARG A 70 8.58 8.27 -5.37
C ARG A 70 8.32 9.76 -5.34
N LEU A 71 7.41 10.16 -4.50
CA LEU A 71 7.26 11.55 -4.13
C LEU A 71 8.20 11.81 -2.95
N ALA A 72 9.44 12.13 -3.27
CA ALA A 72 10.37 12.62 -2.28
C ALA A 72 10.07 14.10 -2.09
N SER A 73 9.45 14.47 -0.97
CA SER A 73 9.24 15.85 -0.51
C SER A 73 8.95 16.88 -1.62
N LEU A 74 7.73 17.37 -1.72
CA LEU A 74 7.40 18.53 -2.56
C LEU A 74 8.05 19.84 -2.06
N ASP A 75 9.08 19.75 -1.26
CA ASP A 75 9.80 20.88 -0.69
C ASP A 75 10.84 21.47 -1.63
N LEU A 76 10.52 21.58 -2.89
CA LEU A 76 11.39 22.29 -3.81
C LEU A 76 11.27 23.82 -3.71
N MET A 77 10.26 24.35 -3.02
CA MET A 77 9.99 25.81 -3.05
C MET A 77 9.79 26.46 -1.68
N ALA A 78 9.68 25.73 -0.60
CA ALA A 78 9.29 26.30 0.69
C ALA A 78 10.14 25.90 1.91
N GLY A 79 11.18 25.12 1.78
CA GLY A 79 12.18 24.85 2.82
C GLY A 79 11.68 24.17 4.10
N ARG A 80 10.46 23.66 4.18
CA ARG A 80 9.87 23.11 5.41
C ARG A 80 8.77 22.07 5.27
N ALA A 81 8.55 21.46 4.11
CA ALA A 81 7.61 20.37 4.07
C ALA A 81 8.26 19.08 4.59
N PRO A 82 7.62 18.35 5.51
CA PRO A 82 8.13 17.07 5.96
C PRO A 82 8.20 16.08 4.80
N PRO A 83 9.05 15.08 4.88
CA PRO A 83 9.17 14.10 3.83
C PRO A 83 7.84 13.34 3.70
N ILE A 84 7.05 13.69 2.71
CA ILE A 84 5.92 12.88 2.29
C ILE A 84 6.52 11.63 1.67
N ASP A 85 6.28 10.51 2.31
CA ASP A 85 6.84 9.22 1.90
C ASP A 85 5.76 8.40 1.18
N LEU A 86 5.40 8.86 -0.02
CA LEU A 86 4.47 8.18 -0.92
C LEU A 86 5.20 7.66 -2.15
N ALA A 87 4.84 6.48 -2.60
CA ALA A 87 5.31 5.95 -3.86
C ALA A 87 4.18 5.29 -4.65
N TRP A 88 4.39 5.16 -5.95
CA TRP A 88 3.52 4.40 -6.81
C TRP A 88 4.34 3.66 -7.88
N ALA A 89 3.76 2.59 -8.40
CA ALA A 89 4.33 1.85 -9.50
C ALA A 89 3.24 1.43 -10.47
N SER A 90 3.59 1.30 -11.74
CA SER A 90 2.69 0.83 -12.79
C SER A 90 2.54 -0.68 -12.73
N ILE A 91 1.30 -1.14 -13.01
CA ILE A 91 0.97 -2.56 -13.20
C ILE A 91 0.62 -2.73 -14.67
N ASP A 92 1.42 -3.53 -15.38
CA ASP A 92 1.16 -3.85 -16.79
C ASP A 92 0.02 -4.91 -16.87
N PRO A 93 -1.07 -4.63 -17.59
CA PRO A 93 -2.12 -5.63 -17.80
C PRO A 93 -1.65 -6.91 -18.46
N ALA A 94 -0.55 -6.87 -19.26
CA ALA A 94 0.04 -8.06 -19.83
C ALA A 94 0.66 -8.94 -18.74
N ASP A 95 1.44 -8.35 -17.82
CA ASP A 95 2.02 -9.10 -16.69
C ASP A 95 0.94 -9.74 -15.82
N VAL A 96 -0.21 -9.08 -15.64
CA VAL A 96 -1.35 -9.64 -14.88
C VAL A 96 -1.93 -10.86 -15.60
N ARG A 97 -2.16 -10.76 -16.92
CA ARG A 97 -2.68 -11.89 -17.70
C ARG A 97 -1.74 -13.08 -17.67
N ASP A 98 -0.46 -12.84 -17.86
CA ASP A 98 0.57 -13.89 -17.88
C ASP A 98 0.68 -14.55 -16.50
N ALA A 99 0.66 -13.77 -15.42
CA ALA A 99 0.65 -14.28 -14.06
C ALA A 99 -0.61 -15.12 -13.76
N LEU A 100 -1.78 -14.67 -14.19
CA LEU A 100 -3.04 -15.42 -14.05
C LEU A 100 -3.02 -16.73 -14.85
N ALA A 101 -2.50 -16.71 -16.08
CA ALA A 101 -2.40 -17.88 -16.92
C ALA A 101 -1.43 -18.93 -16.36
N ALA A 102 -0.36 -18.48 -15.70
CA ALA A 102 0.63 -19.36 -15.07
C ALA A 102 0.25 -19.81 -13.66
N HIS A 103 -0.78 -19.22 -13.04
CA HIS A 103 -1.14 -19.53 -11.66
C HIS A 103 -1.82 -20.90 -11.53
N PRO A 104 -1.37 -21.78 -10.63
CA PRO A 104 -1.82 -23.18 -10.59
C PRO A 104 -3.31 -23.33 -10.29
N THR A 105 -3.91 -22.39 -9.56
CA THR A 105 -5.32 -22.50 -9.15
C THR A 105 -6.22 -21.40 -9.74
N LEU A 106 -5.67 -20.32 -10.30
CA LEU A 106 -6.45 -19.22 -10.87
C LEU A 106 -6.54 -19.29 -12.39
N ALA A 107 -5.70 -20.08 -13.03
CA ALA A 107 -5.71 -20.25 -14.49
C ALA A 107 -7.10 -20.67 -14.99
N GLY A 108 -7.62 -19.94 -15.96
CA GLY A 108 -8.96 -20.19 -16.52
C GLY A 108 -10.13 -19.69 -15.66
N GLN A 109 -9.89 -19.15 -14.47
CA GLN A 109 -10.93 -18.53 -13.66
C GLN A 109 -11.13 -17.05 -14.02
N LYS A 110 -12.38 -16.56 -13.91
CA LYS A 110 -12.66 -15.14 -14.03
C LYS A 110 -12.27 -14.43 -12.73
N THR A 111 -11.00 -14.08 -12.62
CA THR A 111 -10.42 -13.44 -11.43
C THR A 111 -9.93 -12.05 -11.79
N GLU A 112 -10.28 -11.07 -10.97
CA GLU A 112 -9.87 -9.69 -11.14
C GLU A 112 -9.03 -9.23 -9.93
N LEU A 113 -8.03 -8.40 -10.19
CA LEU A 113 -7.27 -7.77 -9.10
C LEU A 113 -8.20 -6.92 -8.24
N PRO A 114 -7.91 -6.78 -6.93
CA PRO A 114 -8.71 -5.98 -5.99
C PRO A 114 -8.49 -4.47 -6.22
N VAL A 115 -8.99 -3.96 -7.33
CA VAL A 115 -8.80 -2.56 -7.74
C VAL A 115 -9.76 -1.65 -6.98
N TYR A 116 -9.24 -0.63 -6.34
CA TYR A 116 -10.02 0.48 -5.82
C TYR A 116 -10.40 1.43 -6.96
N ARG A 117 -11.68 1.71 -7.09
CA ARG A 117 -12.26 2.56 -8.16
C ARG A 117 -12.95 3.82 -7.60
N GLY A 118 -12.86 4.06 -6.29
CA GLY A 118 -13.39 5.26 -5.66
C GLY A 118 -12.50 6.48 -5.90
N SER A 119 -12.99 7.65 -5.49
CA SER A 119 -12.20 8.88 -5.52
C SER A 119 -11.04 8.82 -4.53
N LEU A 120 -9.90 9.42 -4.91
CA LEU A 120 -8.75 9.64 -4.02
C LEU A 120 -8.84 10.99 -3.28
N ASP A 121 -9.87 11.79 -3.56
CA ASP A 121 -10.06 13.12 -2.97
C ASP A 121 -10.79 13.07 -1.60
N GLY A 122 -11.00 11.87 -1.06
CA GLY A 122 -11.67 11.67 0.21
C GLY A 122 -10.92 12.33 1.36
N THR A 123 -11.61 13.18 2.12
CA THR A 123 -11.10 13.76 3.38
C THR A 123 -11.77 13.09 4.56
N PRO A 124 -11.03 12.84 5.66
CA PRO A 124 -11.61 12.23 6.85
C PRO A 124 -12.69 13.11 7.48
N LYS A 125 -13.73 12.47 8.02
CA LYS A 125 -14.81 13.10 8.77
C LYS A 125 -14.66 12.75 10.26
N GLU A 126 -14.86 13.70 11.15
CA GLU A 126 -14.69 13.49 12.60
C GLU A 126 -15.60 12.38 13.17
N GLN A 127 -16.79 12.24 12.60
CA GLN A 127 -17.79 11.28 13.11
C GLN A 127 -17.66 9.89 12.49
N ALA A 128 -16.90 9.74 11.42
CA ALA A 128 -16.74 8.46 10.75
C ALA A 128 -15.81 7.51 11.52
N VAL A 129 -15.99 6.24 11.26
CA VAL A 129 -15.16 5.15 11.79
C VAL A 129 -14.20 4.70 10.70
N TYR A 130 -12.95 4.56 11.05
CA TYR A 130 -11.90 4.15 10.12
C TYR A 130 -11.30 2.82 10.51
N GLY A 131 -10.67 2.20 9.53
CA GLY A 131 -9.87 1.02 9.76
C GLY A 131 -8.85 0.83 8.64
N TYR A 132 -7.87 -0.02 8.90
CA TYR A 132 -6.96 -0.54 7.89
C TYR A 132 -6.72 -2.02 8.10
N ALA A 133 -6.17 -2.65 7.08
CA ALA A 133 -5.60 -3.98 7.16
C ALA A 133 -4.28 -3.99 6.39
N SER A 134 -3.31 -4.69 6.90
CA SER A 134 -1.97 -4.74 6.34
C SER A 134 -1.40 -6.14 6.35
N TRP A 135 -0.29 -6.32 5.64
CA TRP A 135 0.49 -7.54 5.63
C TRP A 135 1.76 -7.35 6.44
N ASN A 136 1.96 -8.19 7.46
CA ASN A 136 3.12 -8.09 8.32
C ASN A 136 4.40 -8.49 7.55
N ARG A 137 5.52 -7.90 7.96
CA ARG A 137 6.84 -8.30 7.51
C ARG A 137 7.11 -9.75 7.94
N VAL A 138 7.66 -10.53 7.02
CA VAL A 138 8.13 -11.90 7.31
C VAL A 138 9.64 -11.89 7.32
N ASP A 139 10.23 -12.24 8.45
CA ASP A 139 11.64 -12.54 8.54
C ASP A 139 11.86 -14.03 8.23
N ILE A 140 12.48 -14.33 7.11
CA ILE A 140 12.81 -15.70 6.72
C ILE A 140 14.22 -16.00 7.22
N HIS A 141 14.30 -16.74 8.32
CA HIS A 141 15.60 -17.12 8.92
C HIS A 141 16.15 -18.45 8.40
N GLN A 142 15.34 -19.23 7.66
CA GLN A 142 15.76 -20.53 7.12
C GLN A 142 15.17 -20.77 5.73
N PRO A 143 15.90 -21.43 4.80
CA PRO A 143 15.49 -21.66 3.43
C PRO A 143 14.20 -22.48 3.26
N ALA A 144 13.83 -23.25 4.26
CA ALA A 144 12.66 -24.14 4.22
C ALA A 144 11.44 -23.65 5.04
N ALA A 145 11.56 -22.52 5.76
CA ALA A 145 10.49 -22.02 6.61
C ALA A 145 9.87 -20.76 6.02
N ILE A 146 8.96 -20.92 5.08
CA ILE A 146 8.00 -19.85 4.77
C ILE A 146 7.07 -19.76 5.98
N ARG A 147 7.30 -18.83 6.89
CA ARG A 147 6.31 -18.54 7.91
C ARG A 147 5.10 -17.92 7.24
N ALA A 148 3.91 -18.39 7.65
CA ALA A 148 2.66 -17.76 7.27
C ALA A 148 2.77 -16.26 7.58
N THR A 149 2.48 -15.43 6.58
CA THR A 149 2.44 -13.99 6.77
C THR A 149 1.18 -13.67 7.53
N ASP A 150 1.33 -13.16 8.72
CA ASP A 150 0.22 -12.66 9.50
C ASP A 150 -0.25 -11.31 8.91
N ALA A 151 -1.54 -11.06 8.99
CA ALA A 151 -2.11 -9.76 8.71
C ALA A 151 -2.33 -9.03 10.04
N SER A 152 -2.09 -7.73 10.04
CA SER A 152 -2.55 -6.88 11.13
C SER A 152 -3.68 -5.98 10.66
N TRP A 153 -4.55 -5.63 11.56
CA TRP A 153 -5.68 -4.74 11.26
C TRP A 153 -6.07 -3.93 12.49
N GLU A 154 -6.54 -2.73 12.23
CA GLU A 154 -7.19 -1.91 13.24
C GLU A 154 -8.57 -1.49 12.72
N THR A 155 -9.52 -1.45 13.60
CA THR A 155 -10.89 -1.01 13.33
C THR A 155 -11.32 0.01 14.39
N HIS A 156 -12.44 0.70 14.13
CA HIS A 156 -12.99 1.69 15.07
C HIS A 156 -12.04 2.86 15.37
N MET A 157 -11.08 3.12 14.49
CA MET A 157 -10.24 4.31 14.61
C MET A 157 -11.08 5.58 14.42
N ARG A 158 -10.66 6.67 15.05
CA ARG A 158 -11.31 7.98 14.95
C ARG A 158 -10.31 9.02 14.44
N PHE A 159 -10.75 9.81 13.49
CA PHE A 159 -9.96 10.94 13.03
C PHE A 159 -9.82 11.99 14.14
N CYS A 160 -8.59 12.41 14.39
CA CYS A 160 -8.25 13.36 15.45
C CYS A 160 -7.91 14.74 14.91
N GLY A 161 -7.58 14.83 13.65
CA GLY A 161 -7.20 16.09 13.01
C GLY A 161 -6.03 15.92 12.01
N THR A 162 -5.69 17.04 11.41
CA THR A 162 -4.52 17.16 10.55
C THR A 162 -3.39 17.81 11.33
N ARG A 163 -2.20 17.22 11.31
CA ARG A 163 -1.02 17.81 11.95
C ARG A 163 -0.64 19.12 11.28
N PRO A 164 -0.54 20.23 12.02
CA PRO A 164 -0.20 21.53 11.42
C PRO A 164 1.21 21.60 10.84
N SER A 165 2.12 20.77 11.37
CA SER A 165 3.53 20.78 10.95
C SER A 165 3.76 20.21 9.56
N ASP A 166 2.92 19.27 9.12
CA ASP A 166 3.19 18.46 7.93
C ASP A 166 1.95 18.05 7.12
N GLY A 167 0.77 18.42 7.59
CA GLY A 167 -0.47 18.10 6.90
C GLY A 167 -0.89 16.61 6.96
N LEU A 168 -0.19 15.78 7.73
CA LEU A 168 -0.54 14.37 7.89
C LEU A 168 -1.77 14.19 8.77
N TYR A 169 -2.52 13.13 8.54
CA TYR A 169 -3.69 12.79 9.34
C TYR A 169 -3.30 12.00 10.59
N GLU A 170 -3.90 12.35 11.71
CA GLU A 170 -3.83 11.58 12.95
C GLU A 170 -5.15 10.85 13.21
N LEU A 171 -5.07 9.53 13.44
CA LEU A 171 -6.22 8.71 13.80
C LEU A 171 -5.96 8.02 15.16
N ALA A 172 -6.90 8.14 16.10
CA ALA A 172 -6.83 7.42 17.35
C ALA A 172 -7.03 5.93 17.12
N LEU A 173 -6.11 5.13 17.62
CA LEU A 173 -6.26 3.68 17.64
C LEU A 173 -7.28 3.30 18.73
N ALA A 174 -8.21 2.41 18.41
CA ALA A 174 -9.21 1.91 19.36
C ALA A 174 -8.63 0.82 20.26
N SER A 175 -7.69 0.04 19.74
CA SER A 175 -7.03 -1.02 20.49
C SER A 175 -6.00 -0.45 21.46
N ALA A 176 -5.74 -1.21 22.54
CA ALA A 176 -4.63 -0.92 23.42
C ALA A 176 -3.29 -1.00 22.64
N ARG A 177 -2.26 -0.36 23.18
CA ARG A 177 -0.92 -0.35 22.59
C ARG A 177 -0.46 -1.77 22.24
N GLN A 178 -0.26 -2.00 20.96
CA GLN A 178 0.21 -3.28 20.43
C GLN A 178 1.75 -3.36 20.48
N PRO A 179 2.33 -4.59 20.44
CA PRO A 179 3.78 -4.77 20.30
C PRO A 179 4.32 -4.08 19.05
N GLU A 180 5.61 -3.79 19.05
CA GLU A 180 6.29 -3.12 17.92
C GLU A 180 6.11 -3.84 16.60
N ASP A 181 6.23 -5.16 16.65
CA ASP A 181 6.16 -6.00 15.45
C ASP A 181 4.77 -6.06 14.83
N TYR A 182 3.74 -5.69 15.58
CA TYR A 182 2.35 -5.72 15.10
C TYR A 182 2.13 -4.81 13.89
N TYR A 183 2.81 -3.66 13.86
CA TYR A 183 2.65 -2.68 12.77
C TYR A 183 3.69 -2.83 11.65
N ARG A 184 4.59 -3.79 11.76
CA ARG A 184 5.58 -4.04 10.69
C ARG A 184 4.87 -4.45 9.41
N GLY A 185 5.17 -3.77 8.29
CA GLY A 185 4.51 -3.96 7.00
C GLY A 185 3.19 -3.21 6.83
N ALA A 186 2.74 -2.45 7.85
CA ALA A 186 1.54 -1.61 7.75
C ALA A 186 1.76 -0.40 6.83
N SER A 187 2.99 0.08 6.67
CA SER A 187 3.30 1.20 5.78
C SER A 187 2.70 0.98 4.38
N GLY A 188 1.96 1.98 3.90
CA GLY A 188 1.25 1.93 2.63
C GLY A 188 -0.12 1.25 2.68
N ALA A 189 -0.55 0.67 3.80
CA ALA A 189 -1.89 0.09 3.91
C ALA A 189 -2.96 1.19 3.77
N PRO A 190 -4.04 0.94 3.00
CA PRO A 190 -5.10 1.91 2.85
C PRO A 190 -5.93 2.05 4.13
N ILE A 191 -6.16 3.29 4.55
CA ILE A 191 -7.09 3.65 5.62
C ILE A 191 -8.41 4.05 4.98
N ALA A 192 -9.48 3.33 5.31
CA ALA A 192 -10.80 3.56 4.76
C ALA A 192 -11.85 3.73 5.84
N ASP A 193 -12.91 4.45 5.52
CA ASP A 193 -14.10 4.54 6.35
C ASP A 193 -15.01 3.31 6.21
N GLU A 194 -16.13 3.31 6.94
CA GLU A 194 -17.14 2.25 6.93
C GLU A 194 -17.80 2.04 5.55
N THR A 195 -17.75 3.04 4.67
CA THR A 195 -18.27 2.93 3.29
C THR A 195 -17.24 2.31 2.34
N GLY A 196 -16.01 2.16 2.80
CA GLY A 196 -14.87 1.70 2.00
C GLY A 196 -14.20 2.81 1.19
N GLN A 197 -14.51 4.10 1.47
CA GLN A 197 -13.81 5.25 0.90
C GLN A 197 -12.42 5.34 1.53
N ILE A 198 -11.38 5.25 0.71
CA ILE A 198 -9.98 5.42 1.16
C ILE A 198 -9.70 6.91 1.31
N VAL A 199 -9.13 7.29 2.45
CA VAL A 199 -8.80 8.69 2.78
C VAL A 199 -7.29 8.92 2.90
N SER A 200 -6.54 7.89 3.29
CA SER A 200 -5.08 7.99 3.48
C SER A 200 -4.40 6.63 3.37
N LEU A 201 -3.07 6.63 3.32
CA LEU A 201 -2.25 5.43 3.52
C LEU A 201 -1.53 5.53 4.87
N VAL A 202 -1.35 4.38 5.52
CA VAL A 202 -0.55 4.29 6.75
C VAL A 202 0.89 4.71 6.44
N LEU A 203 1.40 5.66 7.21
CA LEU A 203 2.80 6.07 7.17
C LEU A 203 3.56 5.55 8.37
N ASP A 204 3.04 5.79 9.58
CA ASP A 204 3.72 5.52 10.84
C ASP A 204 2.72 5.34 11.98
N VAL A 205 3.22 4.90 13.13
CA VAL A 205 2.46 4.77 14.38
C VAL A 205 3.18 5.51 15.50
N ASP A 206 2.56 6.59 15.98
CA ASP A 206 2.96 7.27 17.21
C ASP A 206 2.43 6.48 18.41
N ARG A 207 3.30 5.68 18.99
CA ARG A 207 2.94 4.79 20.11
C ARG A 207 2.70 5.49 21.40
N ASP A 208 3.42 6.58 21.63
CA ASP A 208 3.31 7.31 22.90
C ASP A 208 1.94 7.97 23.01
N ARG A 209 1.41 8.41 21.86
CA ARG A 209 0.09 9.04 21.78
C ARG A 209 -1.02 8.07 21.36
N ASN A 210 -0.70 6.82 21.07
CA ASN A 210 -1.60 5.80 20.52
C ASN A 210 -2.33 6.30 19.25
N ARG A 211 -1.55 6.80 18.30
CA ARG A 211 -2.04 7.39 17.04
C ARG A 211 -1.44 6.68 15.83
N LEU A 212 -2.27 6.44 14.86
CA LEU A 212 -1.84 6.11 13.50
C LEU A 212 -1.65 7.40 12.73
N ILE A 213 -0.55 7.49 11.99
CA ILE A 213 -0.23 8.62 11.13
C ILE A 213 -0.48 8.21 9.67
N GLY A 214 -1.31 8.98 8.98
CA GLY A 214 -1.70 8.69 7.61
C GLY A 214 -1.31 9.79 6.63
N VAL A 215 -0.85 9.40 5.44
CA VAL A 215 -0.61 10.32 4.32
C VAL A 215 -1.93 10.61 3.61
N PRO A 216 -2.40 11.86 3.54
CA PRO A 216 -3.63 12.22 2.85
C PRO A 216 -3.54 11.92 1.35
N LEU A 217 -4.44 11.11 0.80
CA LEU A 217 -4.45 10.83 -0.64
C LEU A 217 -4.96 12.02 -1.46
N ALA A 218 -5.82 12.85 -0.89
CA ALA A 218 -6.35 14.05 -1.55
C ALA A 218 -5.25 15.02 -2.03
N LEU A 219 -4.09 15.04 -1.36
CA LEU A 219 -2.94 15.86 -1.76
C LEU A 219 -2.26 15.34 -3.05
N PHE A 220 -2.49 14.09 -3.40
CA PHE A 220 -1.76 13.40 -4.48
C PHE A 220 -2.62 13.06 -5.69
N GLY A 221 -3.94 13.25 -5.61
CA GLY A 221 -4.85 13.03 -6.72
C GLY A 221 -4.36 13.64 -8.03
N PRO A 222 -3.94 14.93 -8.07
CA PRO A 222 -3.42 15.55 -9.28
C PRO A 222 -2.12 14.93 -9.78
N VAL A 223 -1.21 14.55 -8.89
CA VAL A 223 0.09 13.94 -9.25
C VAL A 223 -0.12 12.52 -9.79
N ILE A 224 -0.95 11.73 -9.10
CA ILE A 224 -1.30 10.37 -9.51
C ILE A 224 -2.05 10.38 -10.85
N GLY A 225 -2.95 11.36 -11.04
CA GLY A 225 -3.67 11.56 -12.30
C GLY A 225 -2.76 11.96 -13.48
N ALA A 226 -1.75 12.78 -13.21
CA ALA A 226 -0.78 13.24 -14.22
C ALA A 226 0.28 12.18 -14.57
N ALA A 227 0.57 11.26 -13.67
CA ALA A 227 1.58 10.20 -13.85
C ALA A 227 1.12 9.07 -14.79
N ALA A 228 0.22 9.34 -15.74
CA ALA A 228 -0.16 8.38 -16.77
C ALA A 228 1.07 8.00 -17.61
N PRO A 229 1.43 6.72 -17.78
CA PRO A 229 2.41 6.35 -18.79
C PRO A 229 1.91 6.83 -20.15
N ALA A 230 2.79 7.45 -20.92
CA ALA A 230 2.50 7.75 -22.30
C ALA A 230 2.08 6.44 -23.01
N PRO A 231 1.05 6.48 -23.87
CA PRO A 231 0.67 5.29 -24.63
C PRO A 231 1.91 4.80 -25.39
N ARG A 232 2.30 3.55 -25.16
CA ARG A 232 3.39 2.94 -25.96
C ARG A 232 2.91 2.91 -27.40
N THR A 233 3.54 3.72 -28.24
CA THR A 233 3.39 3.59 -29.69
C THR A 233 3.85 2.17 -30.03
N GLN A 234 2.92 1.32 -30.43
CA GLN A 234 3.27 0.00 -30.97
C GLN A 234 4.06 0.27 -32.26
N ALA A 235 5.32 -0.09 -32.24
CA ALA A 235 6.18 -0.12 -33.40
C ALA A 235 6.00 -1.47 -34.12
#